data_24f346d759a390185ff42d40af4cedbd
#
_entry.id   24f346d759a390185ff42d40af4cedbd
#
_cell.length_a   1.000
_cell.length_b   1.000
_cell.length_c   1.000
_cell.angle_alpha   90.00
_cell.angle_beta   90.00
_cell.angle_gamma   90.00
#
_symmetry.space_group_name_H-M   'P 1'
#
loop_
_entity.id
_entity.type
_entity.pdbx_description
1 polymer ?
#
loop_
_entity_poly.entity_id
_entity_poly.type
_entity_poly.pdbx_seq_one_letter_code
_entity_poly.pdbx_strand_id
1 'polypeptide(L)'
;EQREQGVTMDFIRQQVKVGLQNVTADQAKTMVIAYEPIWAIGTGKTATTEQAEEVCKGIRECIAEVYDETTAEAIRIQYGGSVNAGNAAELFAQADIDGGLVGGASLKADFGKIVNYK
;
A
#
# COMPACT_ATOMS: atom_id res chain seq x y z
N GLU A 1 -1.17 -10.36 -18.13
CA GLU A 1 -0.75 -9.52 -16.98
C GLU A 1 -1.58 -8.25 -16.85
N GLN A 2 -1.70 -7.43 -17.91
CA GLN A 2 -2.51 -6.21 -17.86
C GLN A 2 -3.98 -6.50 -17.54
N ARG A 3 -4.49 -7.63 -18.00
CA ARG A 3 -5.86 -8.04 -17.79
C ARG A 3 -6.10 -8.45 -16.33
N GLU A 4 -5.15 -9.16 -15.74
CA GLU A 4 -5.18 -9.51 -14.32
C GLU A 4 -5.02 -8.28 -13.45
N GLN A 5 -4.17 -7.35 -13.85
CA GLN A 5 -3.96 -6.07 -13.15
C GLN A 5 -5.25 -5.25 -13.11
N GLY A 6 -5.97 -5.16 -14.24
CA GLY A 6 -7.25 -4.44 -14.31
C GLY A 6 -8.31 -5.02 -13.39
N VAL A 7 -8.44 -6.34 -13.36
CA VAL A 7 -9.38 -7.04 -12.46
C VAL A 7 -8.99 -6.81 -11.01
N THR A 8 -7.70 -6.87 -10.70
CA THR A 8 -7.18 -6.61 -9.36
C THR A 8 -7.52 -5.21 -8.89
N MET A 9 -7.35 -4.20 -9.76
CA MET A 9 -7.67 -2.82 -9.42
C MET A 9 -9.16 -2.61 -9.15
N ASP A 10 -10.03 -3.23 -9.96
CA ASP A 10 -11.48 -3.13 -9.74
C ASP A 10 -11.88 -3.75 -8.42
N PHE A 11 -11.31 -4.90 -8.08
CA PHE A 11 -11.55 -5.59 -6.82
C PHE A 11 -11.09 -4.73 -5.63
N ILE A 12 -9.91 -4.15 -5.71
CA ILE A 12 -9.35 -3.29 -4.67
C ILE A 12 -10.21 -2.04 -4.49
N ARG A 13 -10.65 -1.41 -5.56
CA ARG A 13 -11.54 -0.25 -5.50
C ARG A 13 -12.84 -0.59 -4.78
N GLN A 14 -13.42 -1.74 -5.05
CA GLN A 14 -14.61 -2.20 -4.37
C GLN A 14 -14.35 -2.40 -2.87
N GLN A 15 -13.25 -3.03 -2.52
CA GLN A 15 -12.88 -3.24 -1.10
C GLN A 15 -12.69 -1.91 -0.38
N VAL A 16 -12.03 -0.94 -1.01
CA VAL A 16 -11.81 0.39 -0.42
C VAL A 16 -13.16 1.08 -0.18
N LYS A 17 -14.05 1.07 -1.17
CA LYS A 17 -15.37 1.70 -1.05
C LYS A 17 -16.21 1.08 0.04
N VAL A 18 -16.21 -0.26 0.13
CA VAL A 18 -16.95 -0.97 1.19
C VAL A 18 -16.35 -0.72 2.56
N GLY A 19 -15.01 -0.77 2.65
CA GLY A 19 -14.29 -0.55 3.91
C GLY A 19 -14.46 0.85 4.47
N LEU A 20 -14.67 1.84 3.61
CA LEU A 20 -14.87 3.23 4.00
C LEU A 20 -16.33 3.61 4.14
N GLN A 21 -17.25 2.66 3.97
CA GLN A 21 -18.67 2.89 4.12
C GLN A 21 -18.98 3.39 5.53
N ASN A 22 -19.72 4.49 5.64
CA ASN A 22 -20.04 5.15 6.91
C ASN A 22 -18.85 5.81 7.63
N VAL A 23 -17.72 5.96 6.94
CA VAL A 23 -16.57 6.70 7.48
C VAL A 23 -16.60 8.11 6.91
N THR A 24 -16.54 9.12 7.79
CA THR A 24 -16.51 10.52 7.37
C THR A 24 -15.12 10.89 6.82
N ALA A 25 -15.06 12.00 6.07
CA ALA A 25 -13.77 12.49 5.56
C ALA A 25 -12.79 12.81 6.70
N ASP A 26 -13.25 13.39 7.79
CA ASP A 26 -12.40 13.71 8.95
C ASP A 26 -11.86 12.44 9.61
N GLN A 27 -12.70 11.42 9.74
CA GLN A 27 -12.27 10.11 10.25
C GLN A 27 -11.27 9.45 9.31
N ALA A 28 -11.53 9.51 7.99
CA ALA A 28 -10.67 8.91 7.00
C ALA A 28 -9.25 9.50 7.02
N LYS A 29 -9.11 10.79 7.27
CA LYS A 29 -7.80 11.46 7.34
C LYS A 29 -6.86 10.87 8.38
N THR A 30 -7.41 10.23 9.40
CA THR A 30 -6.62 9.62 10.48
C THR A 30 -6.39 8.13 10.28
N MET A 31 -6.95 7.55 9.22
CA MET A 31 -6.84 6.12 8.94
C MET A 31 -5.53 5.77 8.24
N VAL A 32 -5.17 4.50 8.37
CA VAL A 32 -4.06 3.90 7.62
C VAL A 32 -4.63 2.74 6.82
N ILE A 33 -4.33 2.71 5.54
CA ILE A 33 -4.72 1.62 4.66
C ILE A 33 -3.50 0.76 4.39
N ALA A 34 -3.62 -0.53 4.65
CA ALA A 34 -2.58 -1.49 4.36
C ALA A 34 -2.97 -2.31 3.13
N TYR A 35 -2.09 -2.37 2.16
CA TYR A 35 -2.29 -3.21 0.98
C TYR A 35 -1.35 -4.41 1.04
N GLU A 36 -1.94 -5.60 1.08
CA GLU A 36 -1.20 -6.86 1.04
C GLU A 36 -1.59 -7.61 -0.24
N PRO A 37 -0.68 -7.72 -1.21
CA PRO A 37 -0.98 -8.49 -2.41
C PRO A 37 -1.00 -9.99 -2.08
N ILE A 38 -2.18 -10.58 -2.09
CA ILE A 38 -2.39 -11.99 -1.72
C ILE A 38 -1.50 -12.91 -2.55
N TRP A 39 -1.32 -12.59 -3.83
CA TRP A 39 -0.50 -13.38 -4.74
C TRP A 39 0.99 -13.36 -4.40
N ALA A 40 1.43 -12.41 -3.58
CA ALA A 40 2.82 -12.29 -3.13
C ALA A 40 3.06 -12.97 -1.79
N ILE A 41 2.00 -13.23 -1.02
CA ILE A 41 2.12 -13.82 0.32
C ILE A 41 2.42 -15.32 0.21
N GLY A 42 3.55 -15.74 0.78
CA GLY A 42 3.92 -17.14 0.86
C GLY A 42 4.30 -17.82 -0.45
N THR A 43 4.36 -17.06 -1.55
CA THR A 43 4.65 -17.61 -2.88
C THR A 43 6.10 -17.39 -3.33
N GLY A 44 6.87 -16.62 -2.57
CA GLY A 44 8.21 -16.20 -2.98
C GLY A 44 8.20 -15.13 -4.07
N LYS A 45 7.03 -14.76 -4.57
CA LYS A 45 6.90 -13.68 -5.56
C LYS A 45 6.77 -12.35 -4.85
N THR A 46 7.51 -11.35 -5.34
CA THR A 46 7.42 -9.98 -4.83
C THR A 46 6.87 -9.08 -5.93
N ALA A 47 6.04 -8.13 -5.52
CA ALA A 47 5.64 -7.07 -6.44
C ALA A 47 6.89 -6.23 -6.76
N THR A 48 6.99 -5.76 -7.98
CA THR A 48 8.00 -4.75 -8.30
C THR A 48 7.61 -3.45 -7.62
N THR A 49 8.59 -2.55 -7.45
CA THR A 49 8.33 -1.22 -6.88
C THR A 49 7.26 -0.48 -7.70
N GLU A 50 7.32 -0.60 -9.02
CA GLU A 50 6.35 0.02 -9.93
C GLU A 50 4.95 -0.57 -9.75
N GLN A 51 4.83 -1.88 -9.56
CA GLN A 51 3.54 -2.54 -9.32
C GLN A 51 2.95 -2.10 -7.98
N ALA A 52 3.77 -2.04 -6.94
CA ALA A 52 3.34 -1.58 -5.62
C ALA A 52 2.86 -0.13 -5.67
N GLU A 53 3.61 0.74 -6.33
CA GLU A 53 3.25 2.16 -6.50
C GLU A 53 1.95 2.31 -7.30
N GLU A 54 1.79 1.56 -8.38
CA GLU A 54 0.60 1.61 -9.21
C GLU A 54 -0.66 1.28 -8.42
N VAL A 55 -0.61 0.24 -7.60
CA VAL A 55 -1.76 -0.15 -6.78
C VAL A 55 -2.02 0.88 -5.68
N CYS A 56 -1.00 1.32 -4.97
CA CYS A 56 -1.15 2.33 -3.91
C CYS A 56 -1.68 3.65 -4.48
N LYS A 57 -1.23 4.05 -5.65
CA LYS A 57 -1.74 5.21 -6.35
C LYS A 57 -3.22 5.03 -6.70
N GLY A 58 -3.60 3.86 -7.21
CA GLY A 58 -4.99 3.52 -7.51
C GLY A 58 -5.89 3.59 -6.29
N ILE A 59 -5.41 3.12 -5.14
CA ILE A 59 -6.13 3.22 -3.86
C ILE A 59 -6.35 4.69 -3.49
N ARG A 60 -5.30 5.50 -3.60
CA ARG A 60 -5.39 6.94 -3.28
C ARG A 60 -6.34 7.66 -4.21
N GLU A 61 -6.31 7.36 -5.50
CA GLU A 61 -7.25 7.92 -6.47
C GLU A 61 -8.70 7.53 -6.14
N CYS A 62 -8.93 6.29 -5.72
CA CYS A 62 -10.24 5.83 -5.29
C CYS A 62 -10.74 6.61 -4.07
N ILE A 63 -9.86 6.87 -3.11
CA ILE A 63 -10.19 7.67 -1.93
C ILE A 63 -10.56 9.10 -2.34
N ALA A 64 -9.82 9.67 -3.30
CA ALA A 64 -10.12 11.00 -3.82
C ALA A 64 -11.49 11.07 -4.49
N GLU A 65 -11.90 10.01 -5.17
CA GLU A 65 -13.25 9.92 -5.78
C GLU A 65 -14.35 9.86 -4.72
N VAL A 66 -14.10 9.14 -3.62
CA VAL A 66 -15.10 8.97 -2.53
C VAL A 66 -15.22 10.24 -1.68
N TYR A 67 -14.11 10.90 -1.42
CA TYR A 67 -14.05 12.10 -0.57
C TYR A 67 -13.56 13.30 -1.37
N ASP A 68 -12.26 13.57 -1.31
CA ASP A 68 -11.56 14.62 -2.04
C ASP A 68 -10.06 14.35 -2.04
N GLU A 69 -9.31 15.16 -2.78
CA GLU A 69 -7.85 15.01 -2.87
C GLU A 69 -7.15 15.29 -1.54
N THR A 70 -7.66 16.25 -0.77
CA THR A 70 -7.08 16.59 0.54
C THR A 70 -7.14 15.40 1.49
N THR A 71 -8.30 14.72 1.52
CA THR A 71 -8.48 13.51 2.33
C THR A 71 -7.57 12.40 1.84
N ALA A 72 -7.50 12.19 0.52
CA ALA A 72 -6.66 11.15 -0.06
C ALA A 72 -5.18 11.35 0.28
N GLU A 73 -4.69 12.59 0.26
CA GLU A 73 -3.30 12.88 0.61
C GLU A 73 -3.01 12.72 2.09
N ALA A 74 -4.01 12.94 2.95
CA ALA A 74 -3.85 12.79 4.39
C ALA A 74 -3.81 11.34 4.86
N ILE A 75 -4.45 10.43 4.14
CA ILE A 75 -4.45 9.00 4.47
C ILE A 75 -3.07 8.41 4.18
N ARG A 76 -2.58 7.59 5.11
CA ARG A 76 -1.33 6.85 4.92
C ARG A 76 -1.63 5.49 4.32
N ILE A 77 -0.90 5.15 3.26
CA ILE A 77 -1.02 3.86 2.59
C ILE A 77 0.27 3.10 2.83
N GLN A 78 0.17 1.93 3.46
CA GLN A 78 1.31 1.07 3.74
C GLN A 78 1.28 -0.15 2.83
N TYR A 79 2.46 -0.48 2.32
CA TYR A 79 2.65 -1.67 1.50
C TYR A 79 2.99 -2.86 2.40
N GLY A 80 2.19 -3.91 2.31
CA GLY A 80 2.32 -5.12 3.14
C GLY A 80 2.80 -6.34 2.37
N GLY A 81 3.38 -6.18 1.20
CA GLY A 81 4.01 -7.28 0.48
C GLY A 81 5.34 -7.65 1.08
N SER A 82 6.30 -8.03 0.27
CA SER A 82 7.64 -8.37 0.77
C SER A 82 8.47 -7.11 0.95
N VAL A 83 8.65 -6.69 2.20
CA VAL A 83 9.51 -5.55 2.56
C VAL A 83 10.74 -6.09 3.29
N ASN A 84 11.92 -5.71 2.82
CA ASN A 84 13.19 -6.13 3.41
C ASN A 84 14.21 -4.99 3.28
N ALA A 85 15.41 -5.20 3.83
CA ALA A 85 16.47 -4.20 3.80
C ALA A 85 16.90 -3.84 2.37
N GLY A 86 16.73 -4.76 1.42
CA GLY A 86 17.14 -4.54 0.02
C GLY A 86 16.18 -3.68 -0.79
N ASN A 87 14.89 -3.64 -0.43
CA ASN A 87 13.89 -2.91 -1.21
C ASN A 87 13.21 -1.76 -0.47
N ALA A 88 13.46 -1.60 0.83
CA ALA A 88 12.76 -0.61 1.65
C ALA A 88 12.95 0.82 1.13
N ALA A 89 14.19 1.21 0.83
CA ALA A 89 14.48 2.57 0.36
C ALA A 89 13.76 2.89 -0.96
N GLU A 90 13.75 1.95 -1.90
CA GLU A 90 13.10 2.11 -3.19
C GLU A 90 11.58 2.19 -3.05
N LEU A 91 10.99 1.30 -2.23
CA LEU A 91 9.56 1.31 -1.98
C LEU A 91 9.11 2.60 -1.31
N PHE A 92 9.81 3.02 -0.26
CA PHE A 92 9.41 4.18 0.54
C PHE A 92 9.74 5.51 -0.15
N ALA A 93 10.50 5.48 -1.23
CA ALA A 93 10.72 6.65 -2.07
C ALA A 93 9.55 6.93 -3.02
N GLN A 94 8.63 5.96 -3.18
CA GLN A 94 7.48 6.14 -4.07
C GLN A 94 6.47 7.13 -3.48
N ALA A 95 5.81 7.89 -4.37
CA ALA A 95 4.94 9.00 -3.98
C ALA A 95 3.72 8.56 -3.16
N ASP A 96 3.19 7.38 -3.45
CA ASP A 96 1.94 6.90 -2.84
C ASP A 96 2.14 5.78 -1.82
N ILE A 97 3.38 5.45 -1.50
CA ILE A 97 3.72 4.47 -0.46
C ILE A 97 4.28 5.22 0.74
N ASP A 98 3.52 5.26 1.83
CA ASP A 98 3.87 6.03 3.03
C ASP A 98 4.61 5.19 4.08
N GLY A 99 4.63 3.89 3.91
CA GLY A 99 5.30 2.99 4.84
C GLY A 99 5.10 1.54 4.45
N GLY A 100 5.52 0.63 5.32
CA GLY A 100 5.43 -0.79 5.07
C GLY A 100 5.02 -1.58 6.30
N LEU A 101 4.45 -2.75 6.06
CA LEU A 101 4.23 -3.76 7.08
C LEU A 101 5.33 -4.80 6.92
N VAL A 102 6.10 -5.02 7.96
CA VAL A 102 7.25 -5.92 7.91
C VAL A 102 6.96 -7.16 8.73
N GLY A 103 6.97 -8.32 8.07
CA GLY A 103 6.76 -9.62 8.71
C GLY A 103 8.07 -10.28 9.11
N GLY A 104 8.52 -11.26 8.32
CA GLY A 104 9.72 -12.05 8.64
C GLY A 104 10.96 -11.25 8.90
N ALA A 105 11.20 -10.17 8.16
CA ALA A 105 12.38 -9.34 8.33
C ALA A 105 12.41 -8.61 9.69
N SER A 106 11.24 -8.42 10.34
CA SER A 106 11.17 -7.79 11.65
C SER A 106 11.84 -8.63 12.75
N LEU A 107 12.04 -9.91 12.49
CA LEU A 107 12.70 -10.84 13.40
C LEU A 107 14.22 -10.93 13.18
N LYS A 108 14.74 -10.17 12.24
CA LYS A 108 16.15 -10.21 11.85
C LYS A 108 16.85 -8.90 12.22
N ALA A 109 18.19 -8.97 12.40
CA ALA A 109 19.00 -7.79 12.68
C ALA A 109 18.89 -6.71 11.59
N ASP A 110 18.65 -7.11 10.34
CA ASP A 110 18.48 -6.19 9.20
C ASP A 110 17.24 -5.29 9.31
N PHE A 111 16.35 -5.55 10.27
CA PHE A 111 15.18 -4.70 10.47
C PHE A 111 15.56 -3.23 10.70
N GLY A 112 16.68 -2.99 11.39
CA GLY A 112 17.20 -1.65 11.58
C GLY A 112 17.48 -0.90 10.28
N LYS A 113 17.88 -1.60 9.22
CA LYS A 113 18.11 -1.03 7.90
C LYS A 113 16.80 -0.63 7.21
N ILE A 114 15.70 -1.30 7.52
CA ILE A 114 14.37 -0.95 7.02
C ILE A 114 13.89 0.32 7.71
N VAL A 115 13.99 0.38 9.04
CA VAL A 115 13.59 1.55 9.84
C VAL A 115 14.42 2.77 9.46
N ASN A 116 15.69 2.59 9.20
CA ASN A 116 16.63 3.65 8.85
C ASN A 116 16.98 3.62 7.35
N TYR A 117 15.96 3.46 6.52
CA TYR A 117 16.14 3.28 5.06
C TYR A 117 16.75 4.47 4.34
N LYS A 118 16.73 5.63 4.93
CA LYS A 118 17.30 6.86 4.36
C LYS A 118 18.82 6.90 4.45
#